data_116091ae45a9eb790ea952e107db67cd
#
_entry.id   116091ae45a9eb790ea952e107db67cd
#
_cell.length_a   1.000
_cell.length_b   1.000
_cell.length_c   1.000
_cell.angle_alpha   90.00
_cell.angle_beta   90.00
_cell.angle_gamma   90.00
#
_symmetry.space_group_name_H-M   'P 1'
#
loop_
_entity.id
_entity.type
_entity.pdbx_description
1 polymer ?
#
loop_
_entity_poly.entity_id
_entity_poly.type
_entity_poly.pdbx_seq_one_letter_code
_entity_poly.pdbx_strand_id
1 'polypeptide(L)'
;EDCTSYDTTLRSSFEMLPQMGATDPADGASVAGIYRDHKRLCPQAKADLRANPGAADYWLHRSAKAGDLTSEMRYFSRTVKKISPGQFEYFLGRLRESGDPDAVFELSLLLSKLEGQWPDPALAAAFNGPHAEQAWIVVACRSGYDCARGSRLMKVMCLTVFACGPSHYERYLFDPGGAAAPRRPVEQVVELINRNILAPQTK
;
A
#
# COMPACT_ATOMS: atom_id res chain seq x y z
N GLU A 1 10.97 -8.68 2.28
CA GLU A 1 9.70 -8.44 2.99
C GLU A 1 9.79 -8.95 4.40
N ASP A 2 9.28 -8.16 5.32
CA ASP A 2 9.50 -8.35 6.73
C ASP A 2 8.67 -9.53 7.27
N CYS A 3 9.25 -10.73 7.27
CA CYS A 3 8.65 -11.93 7.85
C CYS A 3 8.33 -11.78 9.35
N THR A 4 8.83 -10.76 10.02
CA THR A 4 8.58 -10.49 11.44
C THR A 4 7.29 -9.71 11.65
N SER A 5 7.02 -8.66 10.89
CA SER A 5 5.76 -7.91 10.96
C SER A 5 4.58 -8.77 10.48
N TYR A 6 4.81 -9.59 9.46
CA TYR A 6 3.83 -10.57 8.98
C TYR A 6 3.45 -11.62 10.02
N ASP A 7 4.42 -12.08 10.83
CA ASP A 7 4.18 -13.09 11.88
C ASP A 7 3.19 -12.59 12.95
N THR A 8 3.32 -11.33 13.36
CA THR A 8 2.42 -10.72 14.35
C THR A 8 1.01 -10.52 13.76
N THR A 9 0.92 -9.99 12.53
CA THR A 9 -0.36 -9.77 11.85
C THR A 9 -1.06 -11.08 11.55
N LEU A 10 -0.34 -12.10 11.06
CA LEU A 10 -0.89 -13.43 10.78
C LEU A 10 -1.38 -14.13 12.04
N ARG A 11 -0.64 -14.01 13.14
CA ARG A 11 -1.03 -14.61 14.42
C ARG A 11 -2.32 -13.97 14.95
N SER A 12 -2.38 -12.64 14.97
CA SER A 12 -3.58 -11.94 15.41
C SER A 12 -4.78 -12.22 14.51
N SER A 13 -4.58 -12.25 13.17
CA SER A 13 -5.65 -12.59 12.24
C SER A 13 -6.15 -14.02 12.42
N PHE A 14 -5.25 -14.98 12.66
CA PHE A 14 -5.63 -16.37 12.88
C PHE A 14 -6.35 -16.58 14.22
N GLU A 15 -5.93 -15.86 15.27
CA GLU A 15 -6.59 -15.89 16.58
C GLU A 15 -7.97 -15.20 16.56
N MET A 16 -8.20 -14.23 15.70
CA MET A 16 -9.50 -13.54 15.53
C MET A 16 -10.50 -14.30 14.66
N LEU A 17 -10.06 -15.18 13.75
CA LEU A 17 -10.95 -15.92 12.85
C LEU A 17 -12.14 -16.59 13.55
N PRO A 18 -11.98 -17.29 14.68
CA PRO A 18 -13.09 -17.91 15.39
C PRO A 18 -14.06 -16.90 16.03
N GLN A 19 -13.55 -15.71 16.40
CA GLN A 19 -14.32 -14.67 17.09
C GLN A 19 -15.17 -13.83 16.14
N MET A 20 -14.76 -13.75 14.87
CA MET A 20 -15.48 -12.97 13.85
C MET A 20 -16.62 -13.73 13.18
N GLY A 21 -16.87 -14.96 13.60
CA GLY A 21 -17.91 -15.80 12.97
C GLY A 21 -17.66 -15.85 11.46
N ALA A 22 -16.48 -16.37 11.06
CA ALA A 22 -16.07 -16.42 9.65
C ALA A 22 -17.26 -16.87 8.79
N THR A 23 -17.95 -15.89 8.22
CA THR A 23 -19.21 -16.09 7.52
C THR A 23 -18.99 -16.73 6.17
N ASP A 24 -17.75 -16.73 5.68
CA ASP A 24 -17.35 -17.42 4.46
C ASP A 24 -16.20 -18.42 4.72
N PRO A 25 -16.45 -19.75 4.56
CA PRO A 25 -15.41 -20.77 4.64
C PRO A 25 -14.23 -20.53 3.68
N ALA A 26 -14.48 -19.82 2.56
CA ALA A 26 -13.45 -19.48 1.58
C ALA A 26 -12.43 -18.47 2.14
N ASP A 27 -12.85 -17.54 3.00
CA ASP A 27 -11.95 -16.59 3.63
C ASP A 27 -11.02 -17.26 4.65
N GLY A 28 -11.57 -18.18 5.46
CA GLY A 28 -10.77 -18.99 6.37
C GLY A 28 -9.74 -19.85 5.65
N ALA A 29 -10.12 -20.46 4.51
CA ALA A 29 -9.20 -21.25 3.68
C ALA A 29 -8.10 -20.38 3.05
N SER A 30 -8.43 -19.13 2.65
CA SER A 30 -7.49 -18.19 2.06
C SER A 30 -6.46 -17.70 3.10
N VAL A 31 -6.89 -17.32 4.31
CA VAL A 31 -6.00 -16.95 5.41
C VAL A 31 -5.10 -18.13 5.79
N ALA A 32 -5.65 -19.34 5.90
CA ALA A 32 -4.87 -20.54 6.18
C ALA A 32 -3.85 -20.85 5.05
N GLY A 33 -4.19 -20.55 3.80
CA GLY A 33 -3.28 -20.64 2.65
C GLY A 33 -2.10 -19.69 2.80
N ILE A 34 -2.37 -18.41 3.05
CA ILE A 34 -1.32 -17.39 3.26
C ILE A 34 -0.43 -17.77 4.44
N TYR A 35 -1.01 -18.29 5.53
CA TYR A 35 -0.26 -18.74 6.70
C TYR A 35 0.66 -19.94 6.39
N ARG A 36 0.19 -20.92 5.62
CA ARG A 36 1.03 -22.05 5.18
C ARG A 36 2.20 -21.60 4.33
N ASP A 37 1.96 -20.70 3.36
CA ASP A 37 3.01 -20.14 2.51
C ASP A 37 4.02 -19.36 3.34
N HIS A 38 3.57 -18.55 4.29
CA HIS A 38 4.44 -17.84 5.20
C HIS A 38 5.30 -18.81 6.03
N LYS A 39 4.71 -19.84 6.62
CA LYS A 39 5.46 -20.85 7.37
C LYS A 39 6.50 -21.60 6.53
N ARG A 40 6.24 -21.78 5.24
CA ARG A 40 7.18 -22.44 4.33
C ARG A 40 8.34 -21.51 3.93
N LEU A 41 8.06 -20.26 3.64
CA LEU A 41 9.04 -19.31 3.06
C LEU A 41 9.83 -18.53 4.12
N CYS A 42 9.18 -18.16 5.22
CA CYS A 42 9.81 -17.30 6.22
C CYS A 42 10.88 -17.92 7.11
N PRO A 43 10.96 -19.24 7.38
CA PRO A 43 12.07 -19.80 8.16
C PRO A 43 13.43 -19.51 7.55
N GLN A 44 13.57 -19.64 6.21
CA GLN A 44 14.81 -19.31 5.52
C GLN A 44 15.11 -17.81 5.59
N ALA A 45 14.12 -16.96 5.26
CA ALA A 45 14.27 -15.51 5.34
C ALA A 45 14.61 -15.04 6.77
N LYS A 46 14.04 -15.65 7.80
CA LYS A 46 14.39 -15.38 9.21
C LYS A 46 15.79 -15.80 9.57
N ALA A 47 16.25 -16.94 9.05
CA ALA A 47 17.63 -17.40 9.25
C ALA A 47 18.62 -16.43 8.60
N ASP A 48 18.36 -16.01 7.36
CA ASP A 48 19.18 -15.06 6.63
C ASP A 48 19.22 -13.68 7.31
N LEU A 49 18.07 -13.20 7.81
CA LEU A 49 17.99 -11.94 8.56
C LEU A 49 18.68 -12.02 9.94
N ARG A 50 18.64 -13.17 10.60
CA ARG A 50 19.40 -13.36 11.86
C ARG A 50 20.90 -13.37 11.63
N ALA A 51 21.35 -13.99 10.53
CA ALA A 51 22.74 -14.00 10.13
C ALA A 51 23.23 -12.60 9.71
N ASN A 52 22.35 -11.79 9.13
CA ASN A 52 22.65 -10.45 8.62
C ASN A 52 21.58 -9.45 9.08
N PRO A 53 21.53 -9.08 10.37
CA PRO A 53 20.57 -8.09 10.86
C PRO A 53 20.83 -6.75 10.15
N GLY A 54 19.80 -6.17 9.57
CA GLY A 54 19.90 -4.93 8.79
C GLY A 54 20.19 -5.11 7.30
N ALA A 55 20.37 -6.34 6.80
CA ALA A 55 20.59 -6.58 5.37
C ALA A 55 19.46 -6.00 4.50
N ALA A 56 18.19 -6.14 4.93
CA ALA A 56 17.05 -5.58 4.20
C ALA A 56 17.12 -4.05 4.09
N ASP A 57 17.45 -3.36 5.18
CA ASP A 57 17.56 -1.90 5.18
C ASP A 57 18.82 -1.44 4.43
N TYR A 58 19.91 -2.20 4.50
CA TYR A 58 21.11 -1.95 3.70
C TYR A 58 20.80 -1.98 2.19
N TRP A 59 20.14 -3.04 1.71
CA TRP A 59 19.81 -3.17 0.30
C TRP A 59 18.78 -2.16 -0.16
N LEU A 60 17.77 -1.88 0.68
CA LEU A 60 16.78 -0.84 0.41
C LEU A 60 17.44 0.54 0.28
N HIS A 61 18.30 0.89 1.22
CA HIS A 61 19.06 2.14 1.18
C HIS A 61 19.99 2.23 -0.03
N ARG A 62 20.65 1.12 -0.39
CA ARG A 62 21.53 1.05 -1.55
C ARG A 62 20.76 1.24 -2.85
N SER A 63 19.60 0.60 -3.00
CA SER A 63 18.71 0.78 -4.15
C SER A 63 18.19 2.21 -4.24
N ALA A 64 17.76 2.79 -3.12
CA ALA A 64 17.36 4.19 -3.03
C ALA A 64 18.47 5.14 -3.49
N LYS A 65 19.71 4.92 -3.02
CA LYS A 65 20.89 5.70 -3.48
C LYS A 65 21.24 5.52 -4.96
N ALA A 66 20.88 4.38 -5.53
CA ALA A 66 21.04 4.13 -6.97
C ALA A 66 19.94 4.80 -7.82
N GLY A 67 18.98 5.49 -7.18
CA GLY A 67 17.94 6.26 -7.86
C GLY A 67 16.59 5.53 -8.00
N ASP A 68 16.46 4.31 -7.46
CA ASP A 68 15.18 3.60 -7.44
C ASP A 68 14.17 4.31 -6.53
N LEU A 69 13.14 4.90 -7.14
CA LEU A 69 12.17 5.75 -6.47
C LEU A 69 11.32 4.98 -5.45
N THR A 70 10.89 3.78 -5.81
CA THR A 70 10.11 2.92 -4.92
C THR A 70 10.89 2.56 -3.66
N SER A 71 12.17 2.19 -3.81
CA SER A 71 13.05 1.92 -2.67
C SER A 71 13.33 3.18 -1.83
N GLU A 72 13.46 4.34 -2.47
CA GLU A 72 13.64 5.62 -1.77
C GLU A 72 12.42 5.94 -0.90
N MET A 73 11.22 5.84 -1.44
CA MET A 73 9.97 6.06 -0.67
C MET A 73 9.81 5.05 0.46
N ARG A 74 10.11 3.76 0.23
CA ARG A 74 10.08 2.72 1.27
C ARG A 74 11.08 2.98 2.38
N TYR A 75 12.32 3.33 2.02
CA TYR A 75 13.34 3.66 3.01
C TYR A 75 12.93 4.88 3.81
N PHE A 76 12.46 5.94 3.13
CA PHE A 76 11.98 7.14 3.76
C PHE A 76 10.80 6.85 4.70
N SER A 77 9.83 6.03 4.28
CA SER A 77 8.68 5.68 5.11
C SER A 77 9.06 4.91 6.38
N ARG A 78 10.17 4.18 6.40
CA ARG A 78 10.66 3.47 7.59
C ARG A 78 11.42 4.37 8.55
N THR A 79 12.11 5.37 8.04
CA THR A 79 13.03 6.20 8.82
C THR A 79 12.39 7.47 9.35
N VAL A 80 11.32 7.97 8.73
CA VAL A 80 10.64 9.20 9.16
C VAL A 80 9.27 8.90 9.77
N LYS A 81 8.91 9.67 10.80
CA LYS A 81 7.58 9.59 11.43
C LYS A 81 6.57 10.50 10.73
N LYS A 82 7.04 11.62 10.21
CA LYS A 82 6.24 12.67 9.61
C LYS A 82 6.94 13.22 8.36
N ILE A 83 6.16 13.64 7.38
CA ILE A 83 6.62 14.21 6.12
C ILE A 83 5.98 15.57 5.91
N SER A 84 6.78 16.57 5.56
CA SER A 84 6.27 17.88 5.20
C SER A 84 5.71 17.92 3.78
N PRO A 85 4.80 18.86 3.43
CA PRO A 85 4.35 19.03 2.06
C PRO A 85 5.48 19.20 1.04
N GLY A 86 6.54 19.91 1.39
CA GLY A 86 7.70 20.10 0.49
C GLY A 86 8.48 18.83 0.22
N GLN A 87 8.63 17.95 1.21
CA GLN A 87 9.23 16.62 1.01
C GLN A 87 8.32 15.71 0.18
N PHE A 88 7.02 15.83 0.38
CA PHE A 88 6.04 15.08 -0.41
C PHE A 88 6.06 15.53 -1.87
N GLU A 89 6.14 16.85 -2.13
CA GLU A 89 6.27 17.43 -3.49
C GLU A 89 7.52 16.96 -4.22
N TYR A 90 8.64 16.79 -3.52
CA TYR A 90 9.83 16.16 -4.09
C TYR A 90 9.53 14.77 -4.68
N PHE A 91 8.83 13.92 -3.92
CA PHE A 91 8.43 12.60 -4.41
C PHE A 91 7.43 12.69 -5.57
N LEU A 92 6.50 13.62 -5.53
CA LEU A 92 5.56 13.87 -6.65
C LEU A 92 6.30 14.26 -7.93
N GLY A 93 7.32 15.12 -7.83
CA GLY A 93 8.14 15.50 -8.97
C GLY A 93 8.80 14.29 -9.63
N ARG A 94 9.47 13.46 -8.81
CA ARG A 94 10.10 12.22 -9.27
C ARG A 94 9.09 11.23 -9.86
N LEU A 95 7.90 11.14 -9.25
CA LEU A 95 6.84 10.25 -9.72
C LEU A 95 6.32 10.64 -11.10
N ARG A 96 6.13 11.95 -11.35
CA ARG A 96 5.73 12.47 -12.68
C ARG A 96 6.73 12.12 -13.77
N GLU A 97 8.01 12.05 -13.43
CA GLU A 97 9.09 11.69 -14.35
C GLU A 97 9.17 10.18 -14.61
N SER A 98 8.98 9.36 -13.56
CA SER A 98 9.15 7.91 -13.67
C SER A 98 7.91 7.20 -14.21
N GLY A 99 6.71 7.65 -13.86
CA GLY A 99 5.45 6.95 -14.14
C GLY A 99 5.34 5.56 -13.49
N ASP A 100 6.21 5.24 -12.52
CA ASP A 100 6.31 3.93 -11.88
C ASP A 100 5.08 3.64 -11.01
N PRO A 101 4.26 2.62 -11.33
CA PRO A 101 3.06 2.30 -10.56
C PRO A 101 3.35 1.80 -9.14
N ASP A 102 4.50 1.15 -8.91
CA ASP A 102 4.94 0.76 -7.56
C ASP A 102 5.24 2.00 -6.71
N ALA A 103 5.86 3.02 -7.30
CA ALA A 103 6.09 4.28 -6.62
C ALA A 103 4.79 5.05 -6.34
N VAL A 104 3.79 5.00 -7.23
CA VAL A 104 2.43 5.55 -6.95
C VAL A 104 1.82 4.89 -5.73
N PHE A 105 1.94 3.56 -5.64
CA PHE A 105 1.44 2.81 -4.48
C PHE A 105 2.19 3.17 -3.20
N GLU A 106 3.52 3.24 -3.21
CA GLU A 106 4.30 3.61 -2.03
C GLU A 106 3.99 5.05 -1.58
N LEU A 107 3.69 5.96 -2.53
CA LEU A 107 3.26 7.31 -2.21
C LEU A 107 1.92 7.33 -1.44
N SER A 108 0.98 6.46 -1.78
CA SER A 108 -0.30 6.35 -1.05
C SER A 108 -0.08 6.04 0.44
N LEU A 109 0.91 5.22 0.76
CA LEU A 109 1.25 4.86 2.14
C LEU A 109 1.92 6.03 2.90
N LEU A 110 2.58 6.95 2.19
CA LEU A 110 3.18 8.13 2.79
C LEU A 110 2.15 9.20 3.19
N LEU A 111 0.92 9.16 2.65
CA LEU A 111 -0.14 10.10 3.01
C LEU A 111 -0.46 10.06 4.51
N SER A 112 -0.43 8.89 5.12
CA SER A 112 -0.66 8.73 6.56
C SER A 112 0.38 9.44 7.44
N LYS A 113 1.49 9.85 6.85
CA LYS A 113 2.60 10.56 7.52
C LYS A 113 2.66 12.04 7.16
N LEU A 114 1.80 12.50 6.23
CA LEU A 114 1.78 13.90 5.82
C LEU A 114 1.38 14.80 6.99
N GLU A 115 2.24 15.75 7.33
CA GLU A 115 2.03 16.69 8.42
C GLU A 115 1.46 18.00 7.90
N GLY A 116 0.35 18.43 8.52
CA GLY A 116 -0.32 19.66 8.13
C GLY A 116 -1.23 19.51 6.93
N GLN A 117 -1.75 20.65 6.46
CA GLN A 117 -2.62 20.71 5.30
C GLN A 117 -1.80 20.92 4.02
N TRP A 118 -2.27 20.33 2.92
CA TRP A 118 -1.69 20.59 1.62
C TRP A 118 -1.81 22.08 1.27
N PRO A 119 -0.74 22.75 0.80
CA PRO A 119 -0.74 24.20 0.61
C PRO A 119 -1.74 24.70 -0.42
N ASP A 120 -2.00 23.92 -1.47
CA ASP A 120 -2.99 24.25 -2.49
C ASP A 120 -4.36 23.67 -2.12
N PRO A 121 -5.35 24.49 -1.75
CA PRO A 121 -6.70 24.03 -1.41
C PRO A 121 -7.39 23.26 -2.54
N ALA A 122 -7.08 23.57 -3.80
CA ALA A 122 -7.66 22.88 -4.95
C ALA A 122 -7.21 21.41 -5.02
N LEU A 123 -6.05 21.08 -4.47
CA LEU A 123 -5.50 19.74 -4.44
C LEU A 123 -5.66 19.06 -3.07
N ALA A 124 -6.13 19.77 -2.05
CA ALA A 124 -6.20 19.25 -0.67
C ALA A 124 -6.99 17.93 -0.56
N ALA A 125 -8.02 17.74 -1.38
CA ALA A 125 -8.80 16.50 -1.40
C ALA A 125 -7.97 15.27 -1.76
N ALA A 126 -6.90 15.42 -2.57
CA ALA A 126 -6.02 14.35 -2.98
C ALA A 126 -4.96 13.99 -1.91
N PHE A 127 -4.74 14.83 -0.92
CA PHE A 127 -3.70 14.63 0.10
C PHE A 127 -4.25 14.50 1.52
N ASN A 128 -5.22 15.33 1.88
CA ASN A 128 -5.79 15.39 3.22
C ASN A 128 -7.28 14.98 3.28
N GLY A 129 -7.87 14.64 2.14
CA GLY A 129 -9.27 14.23 2.06
C GLY A 129 -9.52 12.83 2.62
N PRO A 130 -10.77 12.53 3.01
CA PRO A 130 -11.14 11.25 3.61
C PRO A 130 -10.98 10.06 2.64
N HIS A 131 -10.85 10.33 1.35
CA HIS A 131 -10.70 9.31 0.30
C HIS A 131 -9.34 9.37 -0.40
N ALA A 132 -8.40 10.17 0.10
CA ALA A 132 -7.11 10.38 -0.55
C ALA A 132 -6.32 9.06 -0.73
N GLU A 133 -6.09 8.31 0.34
CA GLU A 133 -5.36 7.04 0.30
C GLU A 133 -6.00 6.03 -0.67
N GLN A 134 -7.32 5.87 -0.57
CA GLN A 134 -8.07 4.96 -1.45
C GLN A 134 -7.93 5.36 -2.92
N ALA A 135 -8.04 6.65 -3.23
CA ALA A 135 -7.90 7.17 -4.58
C ALA A 135 -6.48 6.95 -5.14
N TRP A 136 -5.44 7.20 -4.35
CA TRP A 136 -4.06 6.93 -4.78
C TRP A 136 -3.79 5.44 -5.03
N ILE A 137 -4.35 4.52 -4.20
CA ILE A 137 -4.25 3.08 -4.45
C ILE A 137 -4.98 2.72 -5.75
N VAL A 138 -6.18 3.28 -6.02
CA VAL A 138 -6.90 3.06 -7.28
C VAL A 138 -6.08 3.56 -8.47
N VAL A 139 -5.46 4.74 -8.36
CA VAL A 139 -4.57 5.26 -9.41
C VAL A 139 -3.39 4.31 -9.64
N ALA A 140 -2.74 3.81 -8.59
CA ALA A 140 -1.66 2.84 -8.72
C ALA A 140 -2.11 1.58 -9.45
N CYS A 141 -3.27 1.00 -9.07
CA CYS A 141 -3.83 -0.17 -9.72
C CYS A 141 -4.08 0.07 -11.23
N ARG A 142 -4.66 1.21 -11.57
CA ARG A 142 -4.95 1.58 -12.97
C ARG A 142 -3.71 1.92 -13.79
N SER A 143 -2.63 2.29 -13.12
CA SER A 143 -1.31 2.53 -13.73
C SER A 143 -0.48 1.26 -13.92
N GLY A 144 -0.93 0.11 -13.42
CA GLY A 144 -0.27 -1.17 -13.61
C GLY A 144 0.30 -1.83 -12.35
N TYR A 145 0.10 -1.24 -11.16
CA TYR A 145 0.41 -1.92 -9.90
C TYR A 145 -0.45 -3.19 -9.75
N ASP A 146 0.15 -4.29 -9.29
CA ASP A 146 -0.59 -5.54 -9.12
C ASP A 146 -1.59 -5.46 -7.96
N CYS A 147 -2.84 -5.30 -8.31
CA CYS A 147 -3.99 -5.22 -7.41
C CYS A 147 -4.92 -6.44 -7.51
N ALA A 148 -4.51 -7.47 -8.24
CA ALA A 148 -5.29 -8.69 -8.43
C ALA A 148 -5.23 -9.61 -7.20
N ARG A 149 -6.13 -10.58 -7.14
CA ARG A 149 -6.12 -11.63 -6.11
C ARG A 149 -4.74 -12.30 -6.07
N GLY A 150 -4.18 -12.44 -4.87
CA GLY A 150 -2.87 -13.04 -4.66
C GLY A 150 -1.71 -12.04 -4.70
N SER A 151 -1.93 -10.80 -5.13
CA SER A 151 -0.95 -9.73 -5.00
C SER A 151 -0.60 -9.45 -3.53
N ARG A 152 0.49 -8.71 -3.33
CA ARG A 152 0.89 -8.26 -1.98
C ARG A 152 -0.22 -7.44 -1.32
N LEU A 153 -0.81 -6.48 -2.04
CA LEU A 153 -1.90 -5.65 -1.54
C LEU A 153 -3.08 -6.51 -1.08
N MET A 154 -3.58 -7.39 -1.94
CA MET A 154 -4.75 -8.22 -1.62
C MET A 154 -4.48 -9.23 -0.51
N LYS A 155 -3.25 -9.73 -0.37
CA LYS A 155 -2.86 -10.55 0.79
C LYS A 155 -2.90 -9.75 2.09
N VAL A 156 -2.39 -8.52 2.09
CA VAL A 156 -2.49 -7.63 3.25
C VAL A 156 -3.95 -7.34 3.58
N MET A 157 -4.77 -6.99 2.59
CA MET A 157 -6.20 -6.75 2.79
C MET A 157 -6.93 -7.99 3.35
N CYS A 158 -6.61 -9.17 2.83
CA CYS A 158 -7.15 -10.42 3.37
C CYS A 158 -6.79 -10.62 4.85
N LEU A 159 -5.57 -10.28 5.26
CA LEU A 159 -5.08 -10.49 6.63
C LEU A 159 -5.55 -9.40 7.61
N THR A 160 -5.72 -8.18 7.17
CA THR A 160 -6.00 -7.03 8.06
C THR A 160 -7.48 -6.71 8.17
N VAL A 161 -8.23 -6.88 7.09
CA VAL A 161 -9.66 -6.54 7.02
C VAL A 161 -10.52 -7.70 6.50
N PHE A 162 -9.95 -8.91 6.41
CA PHE A 162 -10.61 -10.15 5.96
C PHE A 162 -11.23 -10.08 4.57
N ALA A 163 -10.69 -9.24 3.70
CA ALA A 163 -11.12 -9.09 2.31
C ALA A 163 -10.44 -10.14 1.41
N CYS A 164 -10.67 -11.42 1.65
CA CYS A 164 -10.04 -12.51 0.90
C CYS A 164 -10.79 -12.87 -0.40
N GLY A 165 -12.11 -12.64 -0.45
CA GLY A 165 -12.99 -12.98 -1.57
C GLY A 165 -12.77 -12.16 -2.85
N PRO A 166 -12.61 -10.83 -2.80
CA PRO A 166 -12.50 -9.99 -3.98
C PRO A 166 -11.34 -10.37 -4.90
N SER A 167 -11.61 -10.34 -6.20
CA SER A 167 -10.60 -10.66 -7.22
C SER A 167 -9.64 -9.51 -7.54
N HIS A 168 -9.96 -8.30 -7.06
CA HIS A 168 -9.21 -7.07 -7.31
C HIS A 168 -9.54 -6.02 -6.24
N TYR A 169 -8.58 -5.10 -5.96
CA TYR A 169 -8.76 -4.04 -4.96
C TYR A 169 -9.99 -3.17 -5.19
N GLU A 170 -10.28 -2.77 -6.43
CA GLU A 170 -11.45 -1.94 -6.72
C GLU A 170 -12.77 -2.67 -6.42
N ARG A 171 -12.82 -3.99 -6.59
CA ARG A 171 -13.99 -4.78 -6.17
C ARG A 171 -14.14 -4.79 -4.66
N TYR A 172 -13.05 -4.99 -3.93
CA TYR A 172 -13.08 -4.86 -2.48
C TYR A 172 -13.57 -3.46 -2.06
N LEU A 173 -13.06 -2.41 -2.73
CA LEU A 173 -13.36 -1.03 -2.34
C LEU A 173 -14.82 -0.66 -2.61
N PHE A 174 -15.38 -1.05 -3.74
CA PHE A 174 -16.64 -0.51 -4.24
C PHE A 174 -17.84 -1.48 -4.25
N ASP A 175 -17.60 -2.78 -4.23
CA ASP A 175 -18.69 -3.75 -4.32
C ASP A 175 -19.36 -3.98 -2.95
N PRO A 176 -20.66 -4.33 -2.92
CA PRO A 176 -21.33 -4.75 -1.70
C PRO A 176 -20.62 -5.96 -1.07
N GLY A 177 -20.43 -5.93 0.24
CA GLY A 177 -19.68 -6.96 0.98
C GLY A 177 -18.17 -6.68 1.11
N GLY A 178 -17.64 -5.65 0.41
CA GLY A 178 -16.31 -5.12 0.67
C GLY A 178 -16.34 -3.89 1.59
N ALA A 179 -15.44 -2.95 1.35
CA ALA A 179 -15.41 -1.68 2.10
C ALA A 179 -16.62 -0.77 1.85
N ALA A 180 -17.38 -1.05 0.78
CA ALA A 180 -18.54 -0.26 0.33
C ALA A 180 -18.26 1.26 0.29
N ALA A 181 -17.04 1.62 -0.10
CA ALA A 181 -16.65 3.01 -0.21
C ALA A 181 -17.52 3.74 -1.24
N PRO A 182 -17.85 5.02 -1.02
CA PRO A 182 -18.66 5.78 -1.96
C PRO A 182 -17.88 6.00 -3.26
N ARG A 183 -18.24 5.25 -4.31
CA ARG A 183 -17.52 5.24 -5.60
C ARG A 183 -17.35 6.66 -6.16
N ARG A 184 -18.42 7.46 -6.21
CA ARG A 184 -18.37 8.78 -6.82
C ARG A 184 -17.36 9.73 -6.16
N PRO A 185 -17.32 9.91 -4.83
CA PRO A 185 -16.29 10.71 -4.17
C PRO A 185 -14.87 10.22 -4.42
N VAL A 186 -14.62 8.91 -4.38
CA VAL A 186 -13.30 8.34 -4.68
C VAL A 186 -12.88 8.64 -6.12
N GLU A 187 -13.76 8.41 -7.10
CA GLU A 187 -13.48 8.69 -8.52
C GLU A 187 -13.21 10.17 -8.79
N GLN A 188 -13.89 11.08 -8.10
CA GLN A 188 -13.59 12.51 -8.21
C GLN A 188 -12.16 12.84 -7.77
N VAL A 189 -11.67 12.19 -6.71
CA VAL A 189 -10.27 12.36 -6.24
C VAL A 189 -9.31 11.69 -7.21
N VAL A 190 -9.64 10.51 -7.76
CA VAL A 190 -8.84 9.85 -8.81
C VAL A 190 -8.67 10.75 -10.04
N GLU A 191 -9.76 11.38 -10.50
CA GLU A 191 -9.70 12.35 -11.62
C GLU A 191 -8.82 13.55 -11.29
N LEU A 192 -8.93 14.08 -10.07
CA LEU A 192 -8.10 15.20 -9.60
C LEU A 192 -6.61 14.83 -9.65
N ILE A 193 -6.25 13.65 -9.14
CA ILE A 193 -4.87 13.13 -9.16
C ILE A 193 -4.36 13.03 -10.60
N ASN A 194 -5.11 12.37 -11.47
CA ASN A 194 -4.68 12.12 -12.84
C ASN A 194 -4.53 13.42 -13.65
N ARG A 195 -5.48 14.35 -13.53
CA ARG A 195 -5.48 15.58 -14.34
C ARG A 195 -4.52 16.65 -13.84
N ASN A 196 -4.40 16.80 -12.52
CA ASN A 196 -3.73 17.97 -11.95
C ASN A 196 -2.40 17.64 -11.27
N ILE A 197 -2.20 16.36 -10.90
CA ILE A 197 -1.01 15.96 -10.17
C ILE A 197 -0.07 15.14 -11.05
N LEU A 198 -0.56 14.11 -11.73
CA LEU A 198 0.25 13.20 -12.54
C LEU A 198 0.30 13.57 -14.03
N ALA A 199 -0.61 14.42 -14.51
CA ALA A 199 -0.55 14.87 -15.90
C ALA A 199 0.82 15.52 -16.21
N PRO A 200 1.39 15.28 -17.41
CA PRO A 200 2.60 15.98 -17.82
C PRO A 200 2.37 17.49 -17.76
N GLN A 201 3.21 18.17 -17.00
CA GLN A 201 3.17 19.65 -17.01
C GLN A 201 3.71 20.11 -18.36
N THR A 202 2.81 20.56 -19.24
CA THR A 202 3.22 21.28 -20.47
C THR A 202 3.95 22.53 -20.05
N LYS A 203 5.27 22.53 -20.27
CA LYS A 203 6.12 23.71 -20.11
C LYS A 203 5.84 24.70 -21.23
#